data_1ba24addd54aec240b1058366781f1fc
#
_entry.id   1ba24addd54aec240b1058366781f1fc
#
_cell.length_a   1.000
_cell.length_b   1.000
_cell.length_c   1.000
_cell.angle_alpha   90.00
_cell.angle_beta   90.00
_cell.angle_gamma   90.00
#
_symmetry.space_group_name_H-M   'P 1'
#
loop_
_entity.id
_entity.type
_entity.pdbx_description
1 polymer ?
#
loop_
_entity_poly.entity_id
_entity_poly.type
_entity_poly.pdbx_seq_one_letter_code
_entity_poly.pdbx_strand_id
1 'polypeptide(L)'
;MQRRRLDINPSLVLSTLRCDESGRIAWMVMTQEMLRQAGASEEDSEGIVNYPLSIEGVEVVAFFKEIAPGIYRTSLRSKGAINVSKIASAFGGGGHRNASGCAIEGPLPEVERRVIRKLQEALSIVSASP
;
A
#
# COMPACT_ATOMS: atom_id res chain seq x y z
N MET A 1 -1.87 -3.66 36.23
CA MET A 1 -1.52 -4.58 35.16
C MET A 1 -1.13 -3.82 33.92
N GLN A 2 -0.05 -4.19 33.34
CA GLN A 2 0.38 -3.56 32.11
C GLN A 2 -0.51 -4.00 30.97
N ARG A 3 -0.96 -3.01 30.23
CA ARG A 3 -1.74 -3.28 29.05
C ARG A 3 -0.83 -3.78 27.93
N ARG A 4 -1.11 -4.95 27.45
CA ARG A 4 -0.34 -5.46 26.35
C ARG A 4 -0.86 -4.91 25.04
N ARG A 5 0.05 -4.40 24.26
CA ARG A 5 -0.27 -3.96 22.93
C ARG A 5 -0.51 -5.17 22.03
N LEU A 6 -1.59 -5.12 21.28
CA LEU A 6 -1.90 -6.17 20.33
C LEU A 6 -1.47 -5.70 18.96
N ASP A 7 -0.39 -6.26 18.48
CA ASP A 7 0.13 -5.92 17.18
C ASP A 7 -0.46 -6.85 16.14
N ILE A 8 -0.63 -6.31 14.93
CA ILE A 8 -1.03 -7.13 13.80
C ILE A 8 0.12 -8.08 13.52
N ASN A 9 -0.21 -9.36 13.37
CA ASN A 9 0.78 -10.32 12.94
C ASN A 9 1.19 -9.98 11.50
N PRO A 10 2.44 -9.57 11.26
CA PRO A 10 2.86 -9.22 9.92
C PRO A 10 2.64 -10.34 8.91
N SER A 11 2.73 -11.60 9.35
CA SER A 11 2.49 -12.73 8.45
C SER A 11 1.09 -12.71 7.89
N LEU A 12 0.10 -12.27 8.67
CA LEU A 12 -1.27 -12.23 8.20
C LEU A 12 -1.43 -11.23 7.05
N VAL A 13 -0.86 -10.05 7.20
CA VAL A 13 -0.93 -9.03 6.15
C VAL A 13 -0.06 -9.41 4.98
N LEU A 14 1.15 -9.91 5.26
CA LEU A 14 2.07 -10.31 4.20
C LEU A 14 1.54 -11.48 3.38
N SER A 15 0.63 -12.27 3.95
CA SER A 15 0.00 -13.36 3.20
C SER A 15 -0.85 -12.82 2.05
N THR A 16 -1.21 -11.53 2.09
CA THR A 16 -1.96 -10.90 1.01
C THR A 16 -1.05 -10.32 -0.06
N LEU A 17 0.26 -10.40 0.13
CA LEU A 17 1.22 -9.76 -0.77
C LEU A 17 1.10 -10.28 -2.18
N ARG A 18 1.04 -9.36 -3.12
CA ARG A 18 1.01 -9.65 -4.54
C ARG A 18 2.00 -8.76 -5.26
N CYS A 19 2.47 -9.23 -6.39
CA CYS A 19 3.35 -8.45 -7.25
C CYS A 19 2.78 -8.48 -8.66
N ASP A 20 3.02 -7.42 -9.41
CA ASP A 20 2.67 -7.46 -10.81
C ASP A 20 3.72 -8.28 -11.57
N GLU A 21 3.52 -8.47 -12.85
CA GLU A 21 4.40 -9.31 -13.66
C GLU A 21 5.83 -8.78 -13.74
N SER A 22 6.04 -7.48 -13.52
CA SER A 22 7.40 -6.91 -13.55
C SER A 22 8.19 -7.23 -12.29
N GLY A 23 7.49 -7.58 -11.20
CA GLY A 23 8.15 -7.76 -9.90
C GLY A 23 8.59 -6.47 -9.25
N ARG A 24 8.32 -5.32 -9.87
CA ARG A 24 8.73 -4.01 -9.36
C ARG A 24 7.65 -3.36 -8.49
N ILE A 25 6.40 -3.78 -8.65
CA ILE A 25 5.26 -3.27 -7.91
C ILE A 25 4.72 -4.37 -7.03
N ALA A 26 4.60 -4.10 -5.74
CA ALA A 26 4.00 -5.03 -4.79
C ALA A 26 2.87 -4.33 -4.06
N TRP A 27 1.88 -5.08 -3.61
CA TRP A 27 0.81 -4.51 -2.80
C TRP A 27 0.27 -5.52 -1.82
N MET A 28 -0.34 -4.97 -0.76
CA MET A 28 -0.94 -5.75 0.32
C MET A 28 -2.30 -5.17 0.64
N VAL A 29 -3.10 -5.98 1.31
CA VAL A 29 -4.46 -5.59 1.71
C VAL A 29 -4.64 -5.88 3.19
N MET A 30 -5.33 -4.97 3.88
CA MET A 30 -5.72 -5.20 5.26
C MET A 30 -7.18 -4.78 5.39
N THR A 31 -8.04 -5.74 5.65
CA THR A 31 -9.47 -5.48 5.77
C THR A 31 -9.83 -5.20 7.22
N GLN A 32 -11.02 -4.62 7.43
CA GLN A 32 -11.53 -4.40 8.78
C GLN A 32 -11.70 -5.74 9.52
N GLU A 33 -12.06 -6.77 8.78
CA GLU A 33 -12.21 -8.10 9.37
C GLU A 33 -10.88 -8.60 9.94
N MET A 34 -9.80 -8.41 9.19
CA MET A 34 -8.46 -8.79 9.66
C MET A 34 -8.09 -8.05 10.94
N LEU A 35 -8.42 -6.75 10.99
CA LEU A 35 -8.14 -5.95 12.19
C LEU A 35 -8.95 -6.44 13.39
N ARG A 36 -10.22 -6.74 13.19
CA ARG A 36 -11.07 -7.23 14.27
C ARG A 36 -10.56 -8.57 14.80
N GLN A 37 -10.17 -9.47 13.91
CA GLN A 37 -9.67 -10.77 14.31
C GLN A 37 -8.36 -10.65 15.09
N ALA A 38 -7.53 -9.67 14.75
CA ALA A 38 -6.27 -9.45 15.42
C ALA A 38 -6.42 -8.65 16.71
N GLY A 39 -7.57 -8.02 16.94
CA GLY A 39 -7.78 -7.14 18.07
C GLY A 39 -6.93 -5.88 17.99
N ALA A 40 -6.61 -5.44 16.78
CA ALA A 40 -5.70 -4.34 16.53
C ALA A 40 -6.42 -3.18 15.84
N SER A 41 -5.76 -2.04 15.77
CA SER A 41 -6.27 -0.87 15.05
C SER A 41 -5.48 -0.66 13.78
N GLU A 42 -6.01 0.21 12.92
CA GLU A 42 -5.35 0.56 11.67
C GLU A 42 -3.93 1.10 11.90
N GLU A 43 -3.75 1.84 12.98
CA GLU A 43 -2.45 2.46 13.29
C GLU A 43 -1.35 1.43 13.53
N ASP A 44 -1.72 0.24 13.96
CA ASP A 44 -0.74 -0.80 14.24
C ASP A 44 -0.09 -1.34 12.98
N SER A 45 -0.59 -0.98 11.80
CA SER A 45 -0.08 -1.49 10.53
C SER A 45 0.96 -0.57 9.89
N GLU A 46 1.28 0.57 10.50
CA GLU A 46 2.10 1.58 9.85
C GLU A 46 3.48 1.08 9.40
N GLY A 47 4.12 0.24 10.21
CA GLY A 47 5.45 -0.26 9.88
C GLY A 47 5.46 -1.35 8.82
N ILE A 48 4.32 -2.00 8.62
CA ILE A 48 4.26 -3.18 7.74
C ILE A 48 4.49 -2.81 6.28
N VAL A 49 4.09 -1.61 5.88
CA VAL A 49 4.16 -1.18 4.49
C VAL A 49 5.61 -1.18 3.96
N ASN A 50 6.59 -1.09 4.86
CA ASN A 50 7.99 -1.04 4.44
C ASN A 50 8.59 -2.42 4.18
N TYR A 51 7.97 -3.49 4.66
CA TYR A 51 8.53 -4.83 4.49
C TYR A 51 8.71 -5.21 3.03
N PRO A 52 7.69 -5.04 2.16
CA PRO A 52 7.88 -5.43 0.76
C PRO A 52 8.96 -4.64 0.04
N LEU A 53 9.30 -3.43 0.50
CA LEU A 53 10.38 -2.67 -0.12
C LEU A 53 11.74 -3.33 0.07
N SER A 54 11.86 -4.23 1.05
CA SER A 54 13.12 -4.95 1.26
C SER A 54 13.28 -6.11 0.27
N ILE A 55 12.24 -6.45 -0.46
CA ILE A 55 12.31 -7.53 -1.44
C ILE A 55 13.08 -7.03 -2.66
N GLU A 56 14.06 -7.82 -3.10
CA GLU A 56 14.87 -7.44 -4.24
C GLU A 56 13.98 -7.25 -5.47
N GLY A 57 14.19 -6.15 -6.17
CA GLY A 57 13.42 -5.82 -7.36
C GLY A 57 12.20 -4.97 -7.12
N VAL A 58 11.65 -4.95 -5.91
CA VAL A 58 10.46 -4.15 -5.62
C VAL A 58 10.88 -2.69 -5.48
N GLU A 59 10.23 -1.82 -6.23
CA GLU A 59 10.52 -0.39 -6.25
C GLU A 59 9.40 0.44 -5.66
N VAL A 60 8.17 -0.06 -5.68
CA VAL A 60 7.04 0.66 -5.14
C VAL A 60 6.05 -0.32 -4.52
N VAL A 61 5.44 0.12 -3.41
CA VAL A 61 4.49 -0.69 -2.66
C VAL A 61 3.23 0.11 -2.42
N ALA A 62 2.08 -0.52 -2.61
CA ALA A 62 0.79 0.02 -2.22
C ALA A 62 0.22 -0.84 -1.10
N PHE A 63 -0.33 -0.20 -0.09
CA PHE A 63 -0.94 -0.91 1.02
C PHE A 63 -2.37 -0.38 1.16
N PHE A 64 -3.33 -1.25 0.87
CA PHE A 64 -4.75 -0.90 0.89
C PHE A 64 -5.34 -1.30 2.24
N LYS A 65 -5.74 -0.31 3.04
CA LYS A 65 -6.32 -0.54 4.36
C LYS A 65 -7.78 -0.12 4.35
N GLU A 66 -8.65 -1.06 4.62
CA GLU A 66 -10.08 -0.78 4.69
C GLU A 66 -10.39 -0.07 6.00
N ILE A 67 -10.76 1.21 5.91
CA ILE A 67 -11.07 2.01 7.10
C ILE A 67 -12.57 2.11 7.37
N ALA A 68 -13.36 1.81 6.36
CA ALA A 68 -14.83 1.71 6.45
C ALA A 68 -15.25 0.84 5.26
N PRO A 69 -16.47 0.29 5.27
CA PRO A 69 -16.89 -0.53 4.13
C PRO A 69 -16.76 0.24 2.82
N GLY A 70 -15.97 -0.30 1.89
CA GLY A 70 -15.78 0.30 0.58
C GLY A 70 -14.88 1.51 0.55
N ILE A 71 -14.19 1.83 1.64
CA ILE A 71 -13.27 2.96 1.67
C ILE A 71 -11.89 2.45 2.07
N TYR A 72 -10.89 2.69 1.22
CA TYR A 72 -9.55 2.18 1.42
C TYR A 72 -8.54 3.31 1.53
N ARG A 73 -7.94 3.44 2.71
CA ARG A 73 -6.79 4.31 2.86
C ARG A 73 -5.61 3.59 2.25
N THR A 74 -5.00 4.22 1.26
CA THR A 74 -3.95 3.61 0.48
C THR A 74 -2.64 4.31 0.77
N SER A 75 -1.70 3.56 1.34
CA SER A 75 -0.36 4.08 1.61
C SER A 75 0.54 3.67 0.45
N LEU A 76 1.32 4.61 -0.04
CA LEU A 76 2.23 4.38 -1.15
C LEU A 76 3.65 4.66 -0.69
N ARG A 77 4.54 3.74 -0.99
CA ARG A 77 5.95 3.86 -0.65
C ARG A 77 6.79 3.49 -1.86
N SER A 78 7.85 4.22 -2.06
CA SER A 78 8.74 3.93 -3.18
C SER A 78 10.18 4.16 -2.80
N LYS A 79 11.07 3.65 -3.61
CA LYS A 79 12.49 3.95 -3.53
C LYS A 79 12.94 4.43 -4.91
N GLY A 80 14.01 5.23 -4.93
CA GLY A 80 14.55 5.73 -6.18
C GLY A 80 13.70 6.83 -6.80
N ALA A 81 13.52 6.74 -8.10
CA ALA A 81 12.97 7.82 -8.91
C ALA A 81 11.44 7.92 -8.92
N ILE A 82 10.75 6.94 -8.37
CA ILE A 82 9.28 6.94 -8.44
C ILE A 82 8.71 7.93 -7.42
N ASN A 83 7.95 8.90 -7.91
CA ASN A 83 7.33 9.92 -7.06
C ASN A 83 5.88 9.53 -6.79
N VAL A 84 5.65 8.92 -5.62
CA VAL A 84 4.31 8.45 -5.28
C VAL A 84 3.37 9.56 -4.83
N SER A 85 3.90 10.76 -4.52
CA SER A 85 3.02 11.86 -4.16
C SER A 85 2.16 12.30 -5.35
N LYS A 86 2.69 12.19 -6.56
CA LYS A 86 1.91 12.51 -7.75
C LYS A 86 0.77 11.53 -7.96
N ILE A 87 1.01 10.26 -7.66
CA ILE A 87 -0.01 9.23 -7.76
C ILE A 87 -1.08 9.46 -6.72
N ALA A 88 -0.69 9.73 -5.48
CA ALA A 88 -1.64 10.01 -4.42
C ALA A 88 -2.49 11.24 -4.76
N SER A 89 -1.88 12.27 -5.33
CA SER A 89 -2.61 13.49 -5.73
C SER A 89 -3.67 13.20 -6.77
N ALA A 90 -3.43 12.26 -7.66
CA ALA A 90 -4.41 11.89 -8.67
C ALA A 90 -5.67 11.30 -8.05
N PHE A 91 -5.58 10.83 -6.82
CA PHE A 91 -6.71 10.28 -6.08
C PHE A 91 -7.13 11.20 -4.92
N GLY A 92 -6.70 12.46 -4.95
CA GLY A 92 -7.11 13.44 -3.96
C GLY A 92 -6.28 13.47 -2.69
N GLY A 93 -5.20 12.71 -2.66
CA GLY A 93 -4.32 12.67 -1.49
C GLY A 93 -3.03 13.45 -1.69
N GLY A 94 -1.97 13.03 -1.02
CA GLY A 94 -0.69 13.70 -1.12
C GLY A 94 0.34 13.12 -0.17
N GLY A 95 1.46 13.79 -0.05
CA GLY A 95 2.53 13.37 0.85
C GLY A 95 3.88 13.70 0.27
N HIS A 96 4.84 12.88 0.61
CA HIS A 96 6.21 13.04 0.16
C HIS A 96 6.49 12.20 -1.07
N ARG A 97 7.56 12.53 -1.75
CA ARG A 97 7.97 11.85 -2.98
C ARG A 97 8.01 10.32 -2.85
N ASN A 98 8.52 9.82 -1.74
CA ASN A 98 8.66 8.38 -1.54
C ASN A 98 7.71 7.80 -0.49
N ALA A 99 6.80 8.63 0.04
CA ALA A 99 5.86 8.20 1.07
C ALA A 99 4.62 9.09 1.02
N SER A 100 3.52 8.57 0.53
CA SER A 100 2.30 9.34 0.38
C SER A 100 1.08 8.47 0.63
N GLY A 101 -0.09 9.07 0.61
CA GLY A 101 -1.32 8.33 0.83
C GLY A 101 -2.54 9.04 0.28
N CYS A 102 -3.60 8.27 0.12
CA CYS A 102 -4.88 8.75 -0.36
C CYS A 102 -5.98 7.83 0.16
N ALA A 103 -7.23 8.27 0.04
CA ALA A 103 -8.37 7.45 0.39
C ALA A 103 -9.20 7.26 -0.88
N ILE A 104 -9.53 6.02 -1.18
CA ILE A 104 -10.22 5.68 -2.42
C ILE A 104 -11.46 4.86 -2.11
N GLU A 105 -12.58 5.24 -2.69
CA GLU A 105 -13.84 4.52 -2.59
C GLU A 105 -13.98 3.54 -3.73
N GLY A 106 -14.60 2.42 -3.43
CA GLY A 106 -14.97 1.45 -4.44
C GLY A 106 -14.75 0.03 -3.96
N PRO A 107 -15.21 -0.96 -4.76
CA PRO A 107 -14.87 -2.36 -4.48
C PRO A 107 -13.36 -2.54 -4.56
N LEU A 108 -12.83 -3.37 -3.68
CA LEU A 108 -11.37 -3.55 -3.62
C LEU A 108 -10.72 -3.88 -4.97
N PRO A 109 -11.26 -4.81 -5.76
CA PRO A 109 -10.61 -5.11 -7.04
C PRO A 109 -10.50 -3.89 -7.95
N GLU A 110 -11.48 -3.01 -7.90
CA GLU A 110 -11.47 -1.78 -8.69
C GLU A 110 -10.43 -0.81 -8.17
N VAL A 111 -10.36 -0.64 -6.84
CA VAL A 111 -9.37 0.23 -6.21
C VAL A 111 -7.97 -0.25 -6.54
N GLU A 112 -7.73 -1.55 -6.38
CA GLU A 112 -6.43 -2.15 -6.70
C GLU A 112 -6.05 -1.86 -8.16
N ARG A 113 -6.98 -2.14 -9.08
CA ARG A 113 -6.69 -1.98 -10.50
C ARG A 113 -6.32 -0.55 -10.85
N ARG A 114 -7.05 0.42 -10.30
CA ARG A 114 -6.81 1.83 -10.58
C ARG A 114 -5.45 2.29 -10.09
N VAL A 115 -5.10 1.90 -8.88
CA VAL A 115 -3.81 2.31 -8.29
C VAL A 115 -2.66 1.61 -9.00
N ILE A 116 -2.76 0.31 -9.21
CA ILE A 116 -1.68 -0.45 -9.84
C ILE A 116 -1.44 0.05 -11.26
N ARG A 117 -2.49 0.38 -11.99
CA ARG A 117 -2.33 0.93 -13.33
C ARG A 117 -1.53 2.25 -13.31
N LYS A 118 -1.84 3.13 -12.34
CA LYS A 118 -1.09 4.38 -12.21
C LYS A 118 0.37 4.14 -11.88
N LEU A 119 0.63 3.16 -11.05
CA LEU A 119 2.00 2.81 -10.71
C LEU A 119 2.74 2.24 -11.91
N GLN A 120 2.08 1.41 -12.69
CA GLN A 120 2.67 0.85 -13.92
C GLN A 120 3.00 1.95 -14.92
N GLU A 121 2.11 2.93 -15.06
CA GLU A 121 2.36 4.07 -15.94
C GLU A 121 3.59 4.85 -15.49
N ALA A 122 3.70 5.09 -14.18
CA ALA A 122 4.84 5.84 -13.64
C ALA A 122 6.15 5.10 -13.89
N LEU A 123 6.16 3.79 -13.68
CA LEU A 123 7.35 2.98 -13.92
C LEU A 123 7.72 2.95 -15.39
N SER A 124 6.73 2.89 -16.25
CA SER A 124 6.95 2.88 -17.70
C SER A 124 7.65 4.16 -18.14
N ILE A 125 7.20 5.31 -17.65
CA ILE A 125 7.81 6.59 -17.97
C ILE A 125 9.25 6.65 -17.51
N VAL A 126 9.52 6.23 -16.27
CA VAL A 126 10.87 6.25 -15.72
C VAL A 126 11.78 5.31 -16.52
N SER A 127 11.28 4.11 -16.85
CA SER A 127 12.07 3.13 -17.59
C SER A 127 12.33 3.56 -19.03
N ALA A 128 11.46 4.37 -19.62
CA ALA A 128 11.62 4.85 -20.98
C ALA A 128 12.58 6.04 -21.08
N SER A 129 12.92 6.64 -19.94
CA SER A 129 13.85 7.76 -19.95
C SER A 129 15.24 7.30 -20.31
N PRO A 130 15.92 8.00 -21.20
CA PRO A 130 17.29 7.68 -21.55
C PRO A 130 18.23 7.83 -20.37
#